data_81a77ca33eedc23e0d00c941de36b79e
#
_entry.id   81a77ca33eedc23e0d00c941de36b79e
#
_cell.length_a   1.000
_cell.length_b   1.000
_cell.length_c   1.000
_cell.angle_alpha   90.00
_cell.angle_beta   90.00
_cell.angle_gamma   90.00
#
_symmetry.space_group_name_H-M   'P 1'
#
loop_
_entity.id
_entity.type
_entity.pdbx_description
1 polymer ?
#
loop_
_entity_poly.entity_id
_entity_poly.type
_entity_poly.pdbx_seq_one_letter_code
_entity_poly.pdbx_strand_id
1 'polypeptide(L)'
;MDLFSGSGGISYEMASRGCTNITCVDINRKYCEFINRNFKDMYPQRTPARVLNADAFKFIENTPLNFDLIFADPPYDLEGIERIPETIMNNPGLKPGATLIIEHSAKTRFTDMLHIRDQRHYGKVNFSFYRKEE
;
A
#
# COMPACT_ATOMS: atom_id res chain seq x y z
N MET A 1 -5.72 0.07 0.94
CA MET A 1 -4.65 -0.46 1.83
C MET A 1 -3.41 0.41 1.70
N ASP A 2 -2.77 0.67 2.80
CA ASP A 2 -1.50 1.40 2.89
C ASP A 2 -0.41 0.39 3.27
N LEU A 3 0.29 -0.11 2.28
CA LEU A 3 1.33 -1.14 2.44
C LEU A 3 2.67 -0.44 2.68
N PHE A 4 3.42 -0.89 3.67
CA PHE A 4 4.59 -0.17 4.20
C PHE A 4 4.17 1.20 4.74
N SER A 5 3.20 1.21 5.63
CA SER A 5 2.52 2.45 6.04
C SER A 5 3.39 3.43 6.82
N GLY A 6 4.49 2.97 7.42
CA GLY A 6 5.36 3.83 8.21
C GLY A 6 4.61 4.58 9.30
N SER A 7 4.77 5.89 9.36
CA SER A 7 4.07 6.74 10.34
C SER A 7 2.62 7.06 9.98
N GLY A 8 2.12 6.59 8.82
CA GLY A 8 0.71 6.66 8.48
C GLY A 8 0.26 7.88 7.67
N GLY A 9 1.21 8.66 7.13
CA GLY A 9 0.87 9.90 6.41
C GLY A 9 -0.17 9.73 5.33
N ILE A 10 -0.03 8.72 4.47
CA ILE A 10 -1.01 8.44 3.40
C ILE A 10 -2.37 8.08 3.99
N SER A 11 -2.39 7.26 5.03
CA SER A 11 -3.65 6.84 5.65
C SER A 11 -4.40 7.99 6.30
N TYR A 12 -3.70 8.92 6.96
CA TYR A 12 -4.33 10.11 7.53
C TYR A 12 -4.95 10.98 6.44
N GLU A 13 -4.24 11.16 5.34
CA GLU A 13 -4.74 11.94 4.20
C GLU A 13 -5.99 11.31 3.60
N MET A 14 -5.97 9.99 3.42
CA MET A 14 -7.14 9.27 2.89
C MET A 14 -8.34 9.38 3.82
N ALA A 15 -8.12 9.27 5.13
CA ALA A 15 -9.19 9.45 6.12
C ALA A 15 -9.77 10.87 6.08
N SER A 16 -8.91 11.88 5.96
CA SER A 16 -9.34 13.28 5.88
C SER A 16 -10.18 13.56 4.64
N ARG A 17 -10.01 12.77 3.59
CA ARG A 17 -10.80 12.85 2.35
C ARG A 17 -12.03 11.96 2.35
N GLY A 18 -12.37 11.35 3.47
CA GLY A 18 -13.61 10.60 3.65
C GLY A 18 -13.49 9.09 3.49
N CYS A 19 -12.30 8.53 3.35
CA CYS A 19 -12.13 7.08 3.32
C CYS A 19 -12.42 6.50 4.70
N THR A 20 -13.36 5.55 4.77
CA THR A 20 -13.81 4.96 6.04
C THR A 20 -13.34 3.53 6.25
N ASN A 21 -12.61 2.95 5.30
CA ASN A 21 -12.16 1.57 5.36
C ASN A 21 -10.69 1.50 4.91
N ILE A 22 -9.79 1.71 5.84
CA ILE A 22 -8.35 1.76 5.58
C ILE A 22 -7.69 0.60 6.33
N THR A 23 -6.78 -0.11 5.64
CA THR A 23 -5.92 -1.11 6.26
C THR A 23 -4.48 -0.67 6.10
N CYS A 24 -3.77 -0.51 7.21
CA CYS A 24 -2.35 -0.19 7.24
C CYS A 24 -1.55 -1.45 7.56
N VAL A 25 -0.45 -1.67 6.85
CA VAL A 25 0.42 -2.82 7.08
C VAL A 25 1.86 -2.32 7.22
N ASP A 26 2.49 -2.63 8.33
CA ASP A 26 3.91 -2.32 8.54
C ASP A 26 4.53 -3.35 9.48
N ILE A 27 5.79 -3.69 9.23
CA ILE A 27 6.52 -4.62 10.08
C ILE A 27 7.01 -3.96 11.38
N ASN A 28 7.08 -2.64 11.42
CA ASN A 28 7.56 -1.89 12.56
C ASN A 28 6.44 -1.70 13.58
N ARG A 29 6.55 -2.38 14.71
CA ARG A 29 5.55 -2.35 15.78
C ARG A 29 5.31 -0.95 16.32
N LYS A 30 6.36 -0.15 16.47
CA LYS A 30 6.25 1.21 17.01
C LYS A 30 5.46 2.12 16.07
N TYR A 31 5.64 1.99 14.77
CA TYR A 31 4.82 2.69 13.79
C TYR A 31 3.36 2.28 13.89
N CYS A 32 3.09 0.99 14.03
CA CYS A 32 1.71 0.51 14.16
C CYS A 32 1.03 1.07 15.42
N GLU A 33 1.73 1.09 16.53
CA GLU A 33 1.22 1.67 17.79
C GLU A 33 0.96 3.17 17.64
N PHE A 34 1.86 3.89 16.96
CA PHE A 34 1.74 5.31 16.68
C PHE A 34 0.50 5.61 15.83
N ILE A 35 0.32 4.87 14.74
CA ILE A 35 -0.84 5.04 13.86
C ILE A 35 -2.14 4.77 14.60
N ASN A 36 -2.21 3.68 15.36
CA ASN A 36 -3.39 3.33 16.14
C ASN A 36 -3.77 4.44 17.11
N ARG A 37 -2.79 4.96 17.85
CA ARG A 37 -3.03 6.04 18.80
C ARG A 37 -3.55 7.29 18.10
N ASN A 38 -2.94 7.68 16.99
CA ASN A 38 -3.35 8.87 16.25
C ASN A 38 -4.77 8.75 15.70
N PHE A 39 -5.13 7.58 15.16
CA PHE A 39 -6.49 7.37 14.66
C PHE A 39 -7.53 7.39 15.78
N LYS A 40 -7.21 6.82 16.95
CA LYS A 40 -8.11 6.87 18.10
C LYS A 40 -8.31 8.29 18.60
N ASP A 41 -7.24 9.10 18.60
CA ASP A 41 -7.32 10.50 19.02
C ASP A 41 -8.11 11.34 18.04
N MET A 42 -7.91 11.15 16.74
CA MET A 42 -8.60 11.90 15.69
C MET A 42 -10.05 11.44 15.48
N TYR A 43 -10.32 10.17 15.69
CA TYR A 43 -11.64 9.57 15.45
C TYR A 43 -12.07 8.75 16.66
N PRO A 44 -12.40 9.41 17.81
CA PRO A 44 -12.65 8.67 19.06
C PRO A 44 -13.92 7.81 19.04
N GLN A 45 -14.88 8.11 18.16
CA GLN A 45 -16.13 7.36 18.08
C GLN A 45 -15.98 6.10 17.23
N ARG A 46 -15.26 6.21 16.11
CA ARG A 46 -15.07 5.10 15.19
C ARG A 46 -13.85 5.36 14.31
N THR A 47 -12.81 4.57 14.48
CA THR A 47 -11.63 4.69 13.65
C THR A 47 -11.91 4.18 12.23
N PRO A 48 -11.48 4.91 11.18
CA PRO A 48 -11.58 4.42 9.79
C PRO A 48 -10.48 3.44 9.42
N ALA A 49 -9.53 3.17 10.31
CA ALA A 49 -8.35 2.39 9.98
C ALA A 49 -8.16 1.18 10.89
N ARG A 50 -7.72 0.09 10.27
CA ARG A 50 -7.23 -1.11 10.94
C ARG A 50 -5.74 -1.21 10.68
N VAL A 51 -4.95 -1.41 11.72
CA VAL A 51 -3.48 -1.44 11.63
C VAL A 51 -2.98 -2.84 11.93
N LEU A 52 -2.23 -3.41 10.99
CA LEU A 52 -1.68 -4.75 11.09
C LEU A 52 -0.16 -4.68 11.17
N ASN A 53 0.41 -5.23 12.24
CA ASN A 53 1.84 -5.38 12.40
C ASN A 53 2.24 -6.67 11.71
N ALA A 54 2.67 -6.60 10.47
CA ALA A 54 2.95 -7.76 9.65
C ALA A 54 4.01 -7.45 8.59
N ASP A 55 4.69 -8.50 8.14
CA ASP A 55 5.58 -8.42 6.99
C ASP A 55 4.76 -8.23 5.73
N ALA A 56 5.03 -7.17 4.98
CA ALA A 56 4.26 -6.81 3.79
C ALA A 56 4.28 -7.90 2.72
N PHE A 57 5.44 -8.52 2.47
CA PHE A 57 5.54 -9.58 1.46
C PHE A 57 4.70 -10.80 1.84
N LYS A 58 4.80 -11.25 3.08
CA LYS A 58 3.99 -12.37 3.57
C LYS A 58 2.52 -12.04 3.53
N PHE A 59 2.16 -10.80 3.87
CA PHE A 59 0.77 -10.37 3.85
C PHE A 59 0.17 -10.44 2.45
N ILE A 60 0.84 -9.89 1.44
CA ILE A 60 0.30 -9.90 0.07
C ILE A 60 0.35 -11.29 -0.58
N GLU A 61 1.24 -12.17 -0.13
CA GLU A 61 1.32 -13.55 -0.64
C GLU A 61 0.23 -14.45 -0.06
N ASN A 62 -0.19 -14.20 1.19
CA ASN A 62 -1.02 -15.13 1.95
C ASN A 62 -2.42 -14.61 2.29
N THR A 63 -2.76 -13.39 1.88
CA THR A 63 -4.04 -12.76 2.24
C THR A 63 -4.79 -12.37 0.99
N PRO A 64 -6.10 -12.67 0.88
CA PRO A 64 -6.92 -12.14 -0.21
C PRO A 64 -6.96 -10.60 -0.13
N LEU A 65 -6.56 -9.94 -1.19
CA LEU A 65 -6.45 -8.48 -1.23
C LEU A 65 -7.73 -7.85 -1.79
N ASN A 66 -8.76 -7.81 -0.97
CA ASN A 66 -10.04 -7.25 -1.35
C ASN A 66 -10.06 -5.73 -1.12
N PHE A 67 -9.26 -5.01 -1.90
CA PHE A 67 -9.11 -3.56 -1.81
C PHE A 67 -9.33 -2.93 -3.19
N ASP A 68 -9.85 -1.70 -3.19
CA ASP A 68 -10.03 -0.93 -4.42
C ASP A 68 -8.75 -0.16 -4.78
N LEU A 69 -8.02 0.27 -3.76
CA LEU A 69 -6.79 1.04 -3.91
C LEU A 69 -5.75 0.52 -2.93
N ILE A 70 -4.56 0.25 -3.44
CA ILE A 70 -3.39 -0.13 -2.66
C ILE A 70 -2.30 0.89 -2.94
N PHE A 71 -1.79 1.51 -1.89
CA PHE A 71 -0.59 2.35 -1.96
C PHE A 71 0.56 1.61 -1.29
N ALA A 72 1.73 1.57 -1.95
CA ALA A 72 2.91 0.90 -1.43
C ALA A 72 4.11 1.83 -1.49
N ASP A 73 4.77 2.03 -0.36
CA ASP A 73 5.99 2.85 -0.27
C ASP A 73 7.10 2.05 0.43
N PRO A 74 7.64 1.01 -0.24
CA PRO A 74 8.69 0.19 0.36
C PRO A 74 10.01 0.97 0.49
N PRO A 75 10.87 0.61 1.47
CA PRO A 75 12.23 1.14 1.50
C PRO A 75 12.95 0.85 0.19
N TYR A 76 13.68 1.82 -0.36
CA TYR A 76 14.25 1.73 -1.70
C TYR A 76 15.27 0.60 -1.89
N ASP A 77 15.93 0.19 -0.81
CA ASP A 77 16.95 -0.87 -0.82
C ASP A 77 16.40 -2.24 -0.42
N LEU A 78 15.09 -2.37 -0.23
CA LEU A 78 14.47 -3.62 0.18
C LEU A 78 14.53 -4.64 -0.95
N GLU A 79 15.00 -5.85 -0.64
CA GLU A 79 15.04 -6.95 -1.61
C GLU A 79 13.62 -7.41 -1.97
N GLY A 80 13.37 -7.63 -3.25
CA GLY A 80 12.09 -8.15 -3.73
C GLY A 80 11.07 -7.11 -4.14
N ILE A 81 11.40 -5.81 -4.08
CA ILE A 81 10.49 -4.73 -4.49
C ILE A 81 9.96 -4.95 -5.90
N GLU A 82 10.80 -5.42 -6.80
CA GLU A 82 10.46 -5.61 -8.23
C GLU A 82 9.31 -6.58 -8.45
N ARG A 83 9.02 -7.47 -7.48
CA ARG A 83 7.93 -8.44 -7.59
C ARG A 83 6.66 -8.04 -6.88
N ILE A 84 6.64 -6.91 -6.19
CA ILE A 84 5.44 -6.47 -5.44
C ILE A 84 4.23 -6.30 -6.37
N PRO A 85 4.34 -5.57 -7.50
CA PRO A 85 3.19 -5.43 -8.39
C PRO A 85 2.69 -6.76 -8.95
N GLU A 86 3.59 -7.65 -9.36
CA GLU A 86 3.20 -8.97 -9.87
C GLU A 86 2.45 -9.78 -8.82
N THR A 87 2.96 -9.82 -7.60
CA THR A 87 2.32 -10.54 -6.50
C THR A 87 0.92 -9.98 -6.21
N ILE A 88 0.77 -8.66 -6.18
CA ILE A 88 -0.52 -8.02 -5.94
C ILE A 88 -1.48 -8.27 -7.09
N MET A 89 -1.04 -8.07 -8.33
CA MET A 89 -1.91 -8.23 -9.51
C MET A 89 -2.38 -9.67 -9.70
N ASN A 90 -1.59 -10.65 -9.26
CA ASN A 90 -1.96 -12.07 -9.33
C ASN A 90 -2.68 -12.58 -8.08
N ASN A 91 -2.94 -11.72 -7.11
CA ASN A 91 -3.66 -12.11 -5.90
C ASN A 91 -5.12 -12.45 -6.24
N PRO A 92 -5.62 -13.64 -5.83
CA PRO A 92 -6.96 -14.07 -6.20
C PRO A 92 -8.08 -13.23 -5.61
N GLY A 93 -7.81 -12.47 -4.55
CA GLY A 93 -8.79 -11.59 -3.94
C GLY A 93 -8.87 -10.21 -4.56
N LEU A 94 -7.92 -9.86 -5.45
CA LEU A 94 -7.90 -8.53 -6.07
C LEU A 94 -8.95 -8.45 -7.18
N LYS A 95 -9.85 -7.48 -7.06
CA LYS A 95 -10.97 -7.33 -8.00
C LYS A 95 -10.53 -6.58 -9.26
N PRO A 96 -11.20 -6.85 -10.38
CA PRO A 96 -11.04 -6.03 -11.59
C PRO A 96 -11.27 -4.55 -11.28
N GLY A 97 -10.40 -3.70 -11.82
CA GLY A 97 -10.46 -2.26 -11.58
C GLY A 97 -9.66 -1.78 -10.36
N ALA A 98 -9.18 -2.68 -9.50
CA ALA A 98 -8.34 -2.29 -8.38
C ALA A 98 -7.02 -1.68 -8.87
N THR A 99 -6.58 -0.64 -8.18
CA THR A 99 -5.39 0.13 -8.55
C THR A 99 -4.30 -0.02 -7.48
N LEU A 100 -3.07 -0.23 -7.93
CA LEU A 100 -1.88 -0.15 -7.11
C LEU A 100 -1.06 1.07 -7.51
N ILE A 101 -0.67 1.87 -6.53
CA ILE A 101 0.29 2.96 -6.71
C ILE A 101 1.51 2.59 -5.87
N ILE A 102 2.65 2.44 -6.52
CA ILE A 102 3.90 2.09 -5.84
C ILE A 102 4.96 3.16 -6.06
N GLU A 103 5.52 3.64 -4.95
CA GLU A 103 6.66 4.56 -4.96
C GLU A 103 7.94 3.74 -5.03
N HIS A 104 8.89 4.16 -5.87
CA HIS A 104 10.13 3.40 -6.08
C HIS A 104 11.26 4.31 -6.59
N SER A 105 12.49 3.79 -6.58
CA SER A 105 13.63 4.46 -7.19
C SER A 105 13.59 4.31 -8.72
N ALA A 106 14.32 5.17 -9.42
CA ALA A 106 14.46 5.07 -10.88
C ALA A 106 15.17 3.78 -11.34
N LYS A 107 15.87 3.11 -10.42
CA LYS A 107 16.62 1.87 -10.72
C LYS A 107 15.74 0.62 -10.68
N THR A 108 14.56 0.69 -10.09
CA THR A 108 13.69 -0.47 -9.97
C THR A 108 13.17 -0.92 -11.33
N ARG A 109 13.26 -2.23 -11.59
CA ARG A 109 12.72 -2.86 -12.81
C ARG A 109 11.68 -3.87 -12.39
N PHE A 110 10.42 -3.52 -12.57
CA PHE A 110 9.31 -4.38 -12.17
C PHE A 110 9.15 -5.57 -13.11
N THR A 111 8.77 -6.71 -12.54
CA THR A 111 8.54 -7.94 -13.31
C THR A 111 7.19 -7.94 -14.01
N ASP A 112 6.19 -7.25 -13.46
CA ASP A 112 4.88 -7.12 -14.12
C ASP A 112 4.94 -6.02 -15.17
N MET A 113 4.78 -6.40 -16.43
CA MET A 113 4.73 -5.49 -17.57
C MET A 113 3.34 -5.44 -18.22
N LEU A 114 2.39 -6.23 -17.72
CA LEU A 114 1.05 -6.35 -18.32
C LEU A 114 0.05 -5.34 -17.73
N HIS A 115 0.15 -5.11 -16.44
CA HIS A 115 -0.86 -4.34 -15.70
C HIS A 115 -0.47 -2.89 -15.46
N ILE A 116 0.74 -2.50 -15.85
CA ILE A 116 1.21 -1.13 -15.68
C ILE A 116 0.43 -0.20 -16.62
N ARG A 117 -0.01 0.95 -16.08
CA ARG A 117 -0.83 1.91 -16.82
C ARG A 117 -0.22 3.29 -16.94
N ASP A 118 0.58 3.67 -15.97
CA ASP A 118 1.20 5.00 -15.95
C ASP A 118 2.45 4.97 -15.09
N GLN A 119 3.38 5.88 -15.37
CA GLN A 119 4.55 6.13 -14.54
C GLN A 119 4.74 7.63 -14.44
N ARG A 120 4.95 8.12 -13.23
CA ARG A 120 5.14 9.54 -12.97
C ARG A 120 6.40 9.78 -12.19
N HIS A 121 7.02 10.90 -12.45
CA HIS A 121 8.29 11.29 -11.87
C HIS A 121 8.20 12.71 -11.32
N TYR A 122 8.48 12.84 -10.03
CA TYR A 122 8.48 14.14 -9.34
C TYR A 122 9.82 14.30 -8.60
N GLY A 123 10.75 15.07 -9.16
CA GLY A 123 12.09 15.19 -8.58
C GLY A 123 12.80 13.83 -8.60
N LYS A 124 13.14 13.29 -7.42
CA LYS A 124 13.77 11.97 -7.29
C LYS A 124 12.78 10.86 -6.99
N VAL A 125 11.50 11.19 -6.92
CA VAL A 125 10.45 10.24 -6.55
C VAL A 125 9.76 9.74 -7.80
N ASN A 126 9.61 8.44 -7.89
CA ASN A 126 8.92 7.78 -9.01
C ASN A 126 7.71 7.02 -8.48
N PHE A 127 6.60 7.13 -9.22
CA PHE A 127 5.39 6.37 -8.94
C PHE A 127 5.03 5.57 -10.17
N SER A 128 4.69 4.29 -9.98
CA SER A 128 4.11 3.45 -11.01
C SER A 128 2.69 3.08 -10.63
N PHE A 129 1.81 3.10 -11.61
CA PHE A 129 0.37 2.85 -11.45
C PHE A 129 0.02 1.56 -12.17
N TYR A 130 -0.57 0.63 -11.44
CA TYR A 130 -1.00 -0.68 -11.95
C TYR A 130 -2.50 -0.81 -11.76
N ARG A 131 -3.15 -1.48 -12.69
CA ARG A 131 -4.58 -1.73 -12.61
C ARG A 131 -4.89 -3.17 -12.95
N LYS A 132 -5.70 -3.81 -12.13
CA LYS A 132 -6.19 -5.15 -12.37
C LYS A 132 -7.22 -5.13 -13.47
N GLU A 133 -7.01 -5.91 -14.52
CA GLU A 133 -7.97 -6.07 -15.61
C GLU A 133 -8.97 -7.19 -15.33
N GLU A 134 -10.03 -7.17 -16.07
CA GLU A 134 -11.09 -8.17 -15.99
C GLU A 134 -10.66 -9.53 -16.51
#